data_8291cbc7ef032d8787dd92e8be25584f
#
_entry.id   8291cbc7ef032d8787dd92e8be25584f
#
_cell.length_a   1.000
_cell.length_b   1.000
_cell.length_c   1.000
_cell.angle_alpha   90.00
_cell.angle_beta   90.00
_cell.angle_gamma   90.00
#
_symmetry.space_group_name_H-M   'P 1'
#
loop_
_entity.id
_entity.type
_entity.pdbx_description
1 polymer ?
#
loop_
_entity_poly.entity_id
_entity_poly.type
_entity_poly.pdbx_seq_one_letter_code
_entity_poly.pdbx_strand_id
1 'polypeptide(L)'
;MLKKLFQSFRSPVRRPQHIRSTPEVLTSSQHSLQRGQFSRYAVSIVERLQNAGYQAYLVGGCVRDLMLHITPKDFDVATSATPEQVRAEFRNARVIGRRFKLVHVHFGREIIEVATFRANHPQDDEEEDSNQSSRNESGRILRDNVYGTLEEDAQRRDFTINALYYDPVSERVLDYANGVHDIRNRLIRLIGDPQQRYKEDPVRMLRAVRFAAKLDFGIEKHSATPIRQLAPMLRDIPSARLFEEVLKLFLSGYAESTFEMLVDLELFEPLFPASAKSLELNPTYTHTLISEALGNTDLRISQNKPVRSEERRVGKECMES
;
A
#
# COMPACT_ATOMS: atom_id res chain seq x y z
N MET A 1 -17.49 20.65 9.42
CA MET A 1 -16.84 20.12 8.20
C MET A 1 -17.08 18.63 7.95
N LEU A 2 -17.40 17.82 8.95
CA LEU A 2 -17.61 16.36 8.92
C LEU A 2 -18.75 15.85 7.99
N LYS A 3 -19.72 16.65 7.61
CA LYS A 3 -20.84 16.22 6.75
C LYS A 3 -20.51 16.05 5.25
N LYS A 4 -19.34 16.48 4.79
CA LYS A 4 -18.94 16.35 3.36
C LYS A 4 -18.36 14.97 3.00
N LEU A 5 -17.82 14.21 3.96
CA LEU A 5 -17.23 12.89 3.71
C LEU A 5 -18.25 11.79 3.39
N PHE A 6 -19.51 11.95 3.79
CA PHE A 6 -20.55 10.94 3.60
C PHE A 6 -21.63 11.29 2.55
N GLN A 7 -21.54 12.43 1.86
CA GLN A 7 -22.60 12.86 0.93
C GLN A 7 -22.53 12.32 -0.50
N SER A 8 -21.55 11.46 -0.83
CA SER A 8 -21.41 10.92 -2.20
C SER A 8 -21.94 9.49 -2.41
N PHE A 9 -22.85 8.98 -1.56
CA PHE A 9 -23.26 7.57 -1.58
C PHE A 9 -24.66 7.32 -2.15
N ARG A 10 -24.87 7.64 -3.41
CA ARG A 10 -25.99 7.08 -4.20
C ARG A 10 -25.49 6.44 -5.49
N SER A 11 -24.75 5.35 -5.36
CA SER A 11 -24.50 4.43 -6.47
C SER A 11 -25.00 3.03 -6.08
N PRO A 12 -25.60 2.27 -7.01
CA PRO A 12 -26.13 0.95 -6.71
C PRO A 12 -25.01 0.03 -6.20
N VAL A 13 -25.32 -0.78 -5.21
CA VAL A 13 -24.46 -1.81 -4.66
C VAL A 13 -24.04 -2.74 -5.79
N ARG A 14 -22.87 -2.52 -6.37
CA ARG A 14 -22.25 -3.49 -7.28
C ARG A 14 -21.63 -4.60 -6.44
N ARG A 15 -21.87 -5.84 -6.88
CA ARG A 15 -21.27 -7.07 -6.32
C ARG A 15 -19.74 -6.94 -6.22
N PRO A 16 -19.05 -7.71 -5.35
CA PRO A 16 -17.59 -7.72 -5.27
C PRO A 16 -17.02 -7.81 -6.69
N GLN A 17 -16.15 -6.88 -7.04
CA GLN A 17 -15.57 -6.85 -8.38
C GLN A 17 -14.59 -8.02 -8.48
N HIS A 18 -14.96 -9.03 -9.26
CA HIS A 18 -13.99 -9.99 -9.75
C HIS A 18 -12.95 -9.24 -10.57
N ILE A 19 -11.69 -9.48 -10.27
CA ILE A 19 -10.60 -9.09 -11.14
C ILE A 19 -10.86 -9.69 -12.52
N ARG A 20 -10.54 -8.93 -13.54
CA ARG A 20 -10.68 -9.37 -14.92
C ARG A 20 -9.55 -10.37 -15.25
N SER A 21 -9.85 -11.46 -15.91
CA SER A 21 -8.86 -12.39 -16.46
C SER A 21 -7.99 -11.73 -17.54
N THR A 22 -8.54 -10.71 -18.22
CA THR A 22 -7.82 -9.89 -19.19
C THR A 22 -7.86 -8.43 -18.72
N PRO A 23 -6.72 -7.71 -18.74
CA PRO A 23 -6.68 -6.32 -18.31
C PRO A 23 -7.43 -5.40 -19.27
N GLU A 24 -7.96 -4.31 -18.75
CA GLU A 24 -8.22 -3.15 -19.60
C GLU A 24 -6.88 -2.54 -20.00
N VAL A 25 -6.65 -2.40 -21.30
CA VAL A 25 -5.42 -1.82 -21.84
C VAL A 25 -5.71 -0.38 -22.25
N LEU A 26 -5.12 0.57 -21.53
CA LEU A 26 -5.24 1.99 -21.85
C LEU A 26 -4.03 2.43 -22.67
N THR A 27 -4.32 3.19 -23.72
CA THR A 27 -3.29 3.83 -24.58
C THR A 27 -2.89 5.19 -24.01
N SER A 28 -1.81 5.77 -24.52
CA SER A 28 -1.28 7.09 -24.10
C SER A 28 -2.32 8.20 -24.17
N SER A 29 -3.28 8.13 -25.11
CA SER A 29 -4.40 9.09 -25.20
C SER A 29 -5.44 8.96 -24.08
N GLN A 30 -5.47 7.83 -23.37
CA GLN A 30 -6.46 7.53 -22.33
C GLN A 30 -5.95 7.74 -20.90
N HIS A 31 -4.63 7.70 -20.68
CA HIS A 31 -4.01 7.81 -19.34
C HIS A 31 -3.08 9.03 -19.17
N SER A 32 -2.73 9.75 -20.22
CA SER A 32 -1.86 10.96 -20.19
C SER A 32 -0.46 10.78 -19.59
N LEU A 33 -0.03 9.56 -19.29
CA LEU A 33 1.33 9.27 -18.81
C LEU A 33 2.32 9.33 -19.97
N GLN A 34 3.51 9.87 -19.67
CA GLN A 34 4.62 9.92 -20.61
C GLN A 34 5.83 9.20 -20.03
N ARG A 35 6.54 8.46 -20.86
CA ARG A 35 7.76 7.73 -20.46
C ARG A 35 8.77 8.60 -19.70
N GLY A 36 8.94 9.87 -20.12
CA GLY A 36 9.87 10.81 -19.49
C GLY A 36 9.53 11.25 -18.06
N GLN A 37 8.33 10.94 -17.56
CA GLN A 37 7.93 11.22 -16.18
C GLN A 37 8.45 10.16 -15.19
N PHE A 38 8.86 8.99 -15.70
CA PHE A 38 9.40 7.91 -14.88
C PHE A 38 10.92 8.01 -14.75
N SER A 39 11.47 7.42 -13.66
CA SER A 39 12.91 7.30 -13.52
C SER A 39 13.53 6.59 -14.72
N ARG A 40 14.56 7.20 -15.32
CA ARG A 40 15.32 6.61 -16.43
C ARG A 40 15.90 5.25 -16.07
N TYR A 41 16.25 5.04 -14.81
CA TYR A 41 16.80 3.77 -14.34
C TYR A 41 15.71 2.69 -14.23
N ALA A 42 14.52 3.03 -13.71
CA ALA A 42 13.40 2.12 -13.66
C ALA A 42 12.94 1.73 -15.07
N VAL A 43 12.87 2.69 -16.00
CA VAL A 43 12.58 2.42 -17.42
C VAL A 43 13.63 1.49 -18.01
N SER A 44 14.93 1.75 -17.79
CA SER A 44 16.02 0.92 -18.34
C SER A 44 16.00 -0.53 -17.80
N ILE A 45 15.56 -0.72 -16.54
CA ILE A 45 15.36 -2.05 -15.97
C ILE A 45 14.25 -2.79 -16.70
N VAL A 46 13.09 -2.15 -16.90
CA VAL A 46 11.98 -2.76 -17.62
C VAL A 46 12.40 -3.16 -19.03
N GLU A 47 13.02 -2.27 -19.79
CA GLU A 47 13.48 -2.52 -21.15
C GLU A 47 14.48 -3.69 -21.22
N ARG A 48 15.43 -3.73 -20.30
CA ARG A 48 16.43 -4.80 -20.28
C ARG A 48 15.81 -6.15 -19.96
N LEU A 49 14.88 -6.22 -18.99
CA LEU A 49 14.16 -7.46 -18.68
C LEU A 49 13.28 -7.91 -19.83
N GLN A 50 12.58 -6.99 -20.52
CA GLN A 50 11.78 -7.31 -21.70
C GLN A 50 12.65 -7.81 -22.86
N ASN A 51 13.81 -7.19 -23.10
CA ASN A 51 14.77 -7.64 -24.11
C ASN A 51 15.37 -9.03 -23.80
N ALA A 52 15.44 -9.40 -22.52
CA ALA A 52 15.84 -10.73 -22.06
C ALA A 52 14.68 -11.77 -22.14
N GLY A 53 13.48 -11.37 -22.60
CA GLY A 53 12.33 -12.23 -22.79
C GLY A 53 11.39 -12.32 -21.58
N TYR A 54 11.59 -11.53 -20.55
CA TYR A 54 10.72 -11.47 -19.37
C TYR A 54 9.63 -10.42 -19.54
N GLN A 55 8.46 -10.65 -18.96
CA GLN A 55 7.49 -9.57 -18.74
C GLN A 55 8.01 -8.64 -17.65
N ALA A 56 7.94 -7.32 -17.84
CA ALA A 56 8.33 -6.34 -16.85
C ALA A 56 7.55 -5.05 -17.04
N TYR A 57 7.15 -4.41 -15.92
CA TYR A 57 6.32 -3.21 -15.89
C TYR A 57 6.71 -2.32 -14.72
N LEU A 58 6.55 -1.01 -14.88
CA LEU A 58 6.48 -0.08 -13.76
C LEU A 58 5.13 -0.23 -13.07
N VAL A 59 5.08 -0.20 -11.73
CA VAL A 59 3.88 -0.64 -11.02
C VAL A 59 3.56 0.15 -9.77
N GLY A 60 2.29 0.17 -9.40
CA GLY A 60 1.85 0.58 -8.07
C GLY A 60 1.85 2.08 -7.85
N GLY A 61 2.55 2.52 -6.80
CA GLY A 61 2.52 3.90 -6.33
C GLY A 61 2.96 4.92 -7.37
N CYS A 62 4.00 4.64 -8.15
CA CYS A 62 4.49 5.57 -9.16
C CYS A 62 3.51 5.78 -10.31
N VAL A 63 2.83 4.73 -10.77
CA VAL A 63 1.82 4.84 -11.84
C VAL A 63 0.63 5.65 -11.35
N ARG A 64 0.09 5.32 -10.17
CA ARG A 64 -1.00 6.06 -9.53
C ARG A 64 -0.65 7.53 -9.32
N ASP A 65 0.49 7.82 -8.70
CA ASP A 65 0.89 9.18 -8.34
C ASP A 65 1.04 10.04 -9.60
N LEU A 66 1.67 9.52 -10.67
CA LEU A 66 1.77 10.23 -11.94
C LEU A 66 0.41 10.48 -12.62
N MET A 67 -0.53 9.52 -12.54
CA MET A 67 -1.90 9.73 -13.03
C MET A 67 -2.65 10.83 -12.25
N LEU A 68 -2.24 11.09 -11.02
CA LEU A 68 -2.75 12.17 -10.16
C LEU A 68 -1.91 13.46 -10.27
N HIS A 69 -0.95 13.52 -11.18
CA HIS A 69 0.01 14.64 -11.31
C HIS A 69 0.85 14.89 -10.05
N ILE A 70 1.07 13.85 -9.26
CA ILE A 70 1.94 13.87 -8.07
C ILE A 70 3.30 13.28 -8.46
N THR A 71 4.39 13.94 -8.08
CA THR A 71 5.74 13.39 -8.28
C THR A 71 5.96 12.18 -7.39
N PRO A 72 6.23 10.98 -7.94
CA PRO A 72 6.52 9.80 -7.14
C PRO A 72 7.82 9.95 -6.36
N LYS A 73 7.87 9.36 -5.17
CA LYS A 73 9.11 9.26 -4.38
C LYS A 73 9.97 8.10 -4.85
N ASP A 74 9.34 6.97 -5.16
CA ASP A 74 9.99 5.70 -5.48
C ASP A 74 9.37 5.12 -6.75
N PHE A 75 10.14 4.30 -7.48
CA PHE A 75 9.69 3.61 -8.68
C PHE A 75 9.92 2.11 -8.50
N ASP A 76 8.83 1.36 -8.57
CA ASP A 76 8.83 -0.08 -8.41
C ASP A 76 8.64 -0.77 -9.78
N VAL A 77 9.32 -1.89 -9.95
CA VAL A 77 9.20 -2.76 -11.14
C VAL A 77 8.64 -4.11 -10.71
N ALA A 78 7.65 -4.60 -11.45
CA ALA A 78 7.15 -5.96 -11.34
C ALA A 78 7.51 -6.76 -12.60
N THR A 79 7.95 -8.02 -12.44
CA THR A 79 8.46 -8.84 -13.56
C THR A 79 8.12 -10.32 -13.40
N SER A 80 8.10 -11.07 -14.52
CA SER A 80 8.06 -12.53 -14.50
C SER A 80 9.41 -13.17 -14.19
N ALA A 81 10.53 -12.40 -14.24
CA ALA A 81 11.84 -12.91 -13.89
C ALA A 81 11.95 -13.21 -12.38
N THR A 82 12.53 -14.34 -12.01
CA THR A 82 12.82 -14.68 -10.61
C THR A 82 13.90 -13.73 -10.04
N PRO A 83 14.04 -13.62 -8.71
CA PRO A 83 15.08 -12.80 -8.11
C PRO A 83 16.49 -13.18 -8.57
N GLU A 84 16.74 -14.45 -8.79
CA GLU A 84 18.01 -14.98 -9.27
C GLU A 84 18.26 -14.56 -10.74
N GLN A 85 17.21 -14.58 -11.59
CA GLN A 85 17.28 -14.13 -12.99
C GLN A 85 17.51 -12.61 -13.06
N VAL A 86 16.79 -11.82 -12.25
CA VAL A 86 17.02 -10.38 -12.16
C VAL A 86 18.46 -10.09 -11.74
N ARG A 87 18.99 -10.82 -10.74
CA ARG A 87 20.38 -10.68 -10.31
C ARG A 87 21.38 -11.04 -11.40
N ALA A 88 21.08 -12.00 -12.25
CA ALA A 88 21.93 -12.38 -13.39
C ALA A 88 22.00 -11.27 -14.44
N GLU A 89 20.88 -10.56 -14.67
CA GLU A 89 20.80 -9.44 -15.60
C GLU A 89 21.50 -8.18 -15.08
N PHE A 90 21.53 -7.92 -13.77
CA PHE A 90 22.04 -6.68 -13.21
C PHE A 90 23.18 -6.93 -12.21
N ARG A 91 24.43 -6.54 -12.57
CA ARG A 91 25.61 -6.71 -11.71
C ARG A 91 25.52 -5.92 -10.39
N ASN A 92 24.75 -4.84 -10.37
CA ASN A 92 24.49 -3.98 -9.23
C ASN A 92 23.22 -4.35 -8.45
N ALA A 93 22.69 -5.56 -8.67
CA ALA A 93 21.50 -6.07 -7.99
C ALA A 93 21.83 -6.85 -6.72
N ARG A 94 21.00 -6.68 -5.69
CA ARG A 94 21.06 -7.44 -4.44
C ARG A 94 19.69 -8.02 -4.11
N VAL A 95 19.63 -9.30 -3.83
CA VAL A 95 18.41 -9.97 -3.32
C VAL A 95 18.29 -9.64 -1.84
N ILE A 96 17.13 -9.12 -1.44
CA ILE A 96 16.80 -8.76 -0.05
C ILE A 96 15.51 -9.45 0.40
N GLY A 97 15.31 -9.50 1.72
CA GLY A 97 14.12 -10.07 2.32
C GLY A 97 14.18 -11.60 2.47
N ARG A 98 13.75 -12.09 3.64
CA ARG A 98 13.61 -13.52 3.94
C ARG A 98 12.18 -14.01 3.69
N ARG A 99 11.21 -13.21 4.11
CA ARG A 99 9.77 -13.50 4.00
C ARG A 99 9.26 -13.25 2.59
N PHE A 100 9.71 -12.16 2.00
CA PHE A 100 9.37 -11.73 0.65
C PHE A 100 10.68 -11.36 -0.04
N LYS A 101 11.11 -12.17 -1.00
CA LYS A 101 12.31 -11.87 -1.77
C LYS A 101 12.02 -10.75 -2.76
N LEU A 102 12.83 -9.71 -2.72
CA LEU A 102 12.85 -8.57 -3.62
C LEU A 102 14.27 -8.36 -4.13
N VAL A 103 14.42 -7.66 -5.23
CA VAL A 103 15.73 -7.29 -5.74
C VAL A 103 15.87 -5.77 -5.75
N HIS A 104 16.86 -5.26 -5.05
CA HIS A 104 17.28 -3.88 -5.13
C HIS A 104 18.35 -3.72 -6.21
N VAL A 105 18.05 -2.94 -7.25
CA VAL A 105 19.05 -2.57 -8.27
C VAL A 105 19.53 -1.15 -7.97
N HIS A 106 20.85 -1.00 -7.74
CA HIS A 106 21.46 0.24 -7.25
C HIS A 106 22.04 1.09 -8.37
N PHE A 107 21.62 2.33 -8.48
CA PHE A 107 22.15 3.32 -9.42
C PHE A 107 22.68 4.55 -8.65
N GLY A 108 23.86 4.41 -8.08
CA GLY A 108 24.41 5.43 -7.18
C GLY A 108 23.56 5.59 -5.92
N ARG A 109 22.84 6.71 -5.81
CA ARG A 109 21.93 6.99 -4.69
C ARG A 109 20.51 6.49 -4.91
N GLU A 110 20.13 6.21 -6.13
CA GLU A 110 18.80 5.70 -6.46
C GLU A 110 18.78 4.18 -6.39
N ILE A 111 17.78 3.62 -5.74
CA ILE A 111 17.54 2.18 -5.63
C ILE A 111 16.19 1.91 -6.26
N ILE A 112 16.15 1.01 -7.24
CA ILE A 112 14.91 0.55 -7.84
C ILE A 112 14.58 -0.83 -7.28
N GLU A 113 13.39 -0.96 -6.71
CA GLU A 113 12.87 -2.23 -6.21
C GLU A 113 12.26 -3.02 -7.37
N VAL A 114 12.71 -4.27 -7.52
CA VAL A 114 12.19 -5.20 -8.54
C VAL A 114 11.58 -6.40 -7.83
N ALA A 115 10.29 -6.60 -8.03
CA ALA A 115 9.51 -7.70 -7.47
C ALA A 115 9.13 -8.71 -8.57
N THR A 116 9.31 -10.00 -8.29
CA THR A 116 8.75 -11.05 -9.15
C THR A 116 7.24 -11.14 -8.96
N PHE A 117 6.48 -11.37 -10.04
CA PHE A 117 5.04 -11.64 -9.95
C PHE A 117 4.78 -12.79 -9.00
N ARG A 118 3.80 -12.65 -8.15
CA ARG A 118 3.48 -13.63 -7.12
C ARG A 118 2.11 -14.26 -7.37
N ALA A 119 2.01 -15.56 -7.15
CA ALA A 119 0.75 -16.29 -7.26
C ALA A 119 -0.19 -16.00 -6.09
N ASN A 120 -1.49 -16.21 -6.33
CA ASN A 120 -2.45 -16.37 -5.27
C ASN A 120 -2.24 -17.73 -4.60
N HIS A 121 -2.32 -17.77 -3.25
CA HIS A 121 -2.33 -19.04 -2.55
C HIS A 121 -3.72 -19.66 -2.68
N PRO A 122 -3.86 -20.92 -3.18
CA PRO A 122 -5.09 -21.67 -3.04
C PRO A 122 -5.44 -21.82 -1.56
N GLN A 123 -6.73 -21.73 -1.24
CA GLN A 123 -7.19 -21.83 0.15
C GLN A 123 -7.18 -23.28 0.69
N ASP A 124 -7.00 -24.30 -0.16
CA ASP A 124 -7.36 -25.69 0.11
C ASP A 124 -6.27 -26.75 -0.18
N ASP A 125 -5.03 -26.38 -0.49
CA ASP A 125 -4.01 -27.41 -0.72
C ASP A 125 -3.11 -27.58 0.51
N GLU A 126 -3.45 -28.58 1.33
CA GLU A 126 -2.62 -29.22 2.34
C GLU A 126 -1.51 -30.06 1.67
N GLU A 127 -0.74 -29.51 0.75
CA GLU A 127 0.47 -30.17 0.29
C GLU A 127 1.70 -29.41 0.82
N GLU A 128 2.38 -30.09 1.73
CA GLU A 128 3.65 -29.74 2.36
C GLU A 128 4.76 -29.62 1.33
N ASP A 129 4.87 -28.47 0.66
CA ASP A 129 6.17 -28.03 0.16
C ASP A 129 6.64 -26.85 1.03
N SER A 130 7.26 -27.22 2.15
CA SER A 130 7.44 -26.45 3.38
C SER A 130 8.37 -25.23 3.27
N ASN A 131 8.88 -24.87 2.10
CA ASN A 131 9.86 -23.80 1.95
C ASN A 131 9.38 -22.56 1.15
N GLN A 132 8.26 -22.62 0.43
CA GLN A 132 7.86 -21.55 -0.48
C GLN A 132 6.71 -20.68 0.06
N SER A 133 5.70 -21.25 0.69
CA SER A 133 4.63 -20.50 1.35
C SER A 133 4.25 -21.08 2.69
N SER A 134 3.86 -20.24 3.65
CA SER A 134 3.31 -20.70 4.93
C SER A 134 2.34 -19.68 5.52
N ARG A 135 1.26 -20.16 6.15
CA ARG A 135 0.31 -19.38 6.94
C ARG A 135 0.31 -19.88 8.39
N ASN A 136 -0.08 -19.03 9.33
CA ASN A 136 -0.34 -19.47 10.71
C ASN A 136 -1.81 -19.92 10.85
N GLU A 137 -2.18 -20.49 12.03
CA GLU A 137 -3.54 -20.93 12.37
C GLU A 137 -4.61 -19.83 12.20
N SER A 138 -4.23 -18.57 12.23
CA SER A 138 -5.12 -17.41 11.99
C SER A 138 -5.21 -17.00 10.52
N GLY A 139 -4.68 -17.80 9.56
CA GLY A 139 -4.70 -17.51 8.13
C GLY A 139 -3.71 -16.44 7.66
N ARG A 140 -2.76 -16.02 8.51
CA ARG A 140 -1.76 -14.99 8.15
C ARG A 140 -0.64 -15.57 7.30
N ILE A 141 -0.28 -14.88 6.22
CA ILE A 141 0.84 -15.26 5.34
C ILE A 141 2.17 -15.05 6.08
N LEU A 142 2.91 -16.13 6.31
CA LEU A 142 4.23 -16.11 6.95
C LEU A 142 5.37 -16.09 5.92
N ARG A 143 5.23 -16.77 4.80
CA ARG A 143 6.14 -16.76 3.65
C ARG A 143 5.33 -16.72 2.36
N ASP A 144 5.83 -16.04 1.34
CA ASP A 144 5.13 -15.82 0.09
C ASP A 144 6.16 -15.62 -1.03
N ASN A 145 6.81 -16.70 -1.43
CA ASN A 145 7.75 -16.75 -2.53
C ASN A 145 7.26 -17.68 -3.66
N VAL A 146 5.94 -17.88 -3.74
CA VAL A 146 5.32 -18.57 -4.87
C VAL A 146 5.15 -17.56 -6.00
N TYR A 147 5.79 -17.83 -7.13
CA TYR A 147 5.76 -16.96 -8.29
C TYR A 147 4.58 -17.32 -9.20
N GLY A 148 4.01 -16.31 -9.84
CA GLY A 148 2.80 -16.45 -10.63
C GLY A 148 2.78 -15.59 -11.89
N THR A 149 1.58 -15.43 -12.42
CA THR A 149 1.29 -14.58 -13.57
C THR A 149 1.08 -13.12 -13.18
N LEU A 150 1.08 -12.22 -14.14
CA LEU A 150 0.75 -10.81 -13.95
C LEU A 150 -0.67 -10.62 -13.39
N GLU A 151 -1.63 -11.45 -13.83
CA GLU A 151 -3.00 -11.43 -13.32
C GLU A 151 -3.04 -11.78 -11.83
N GLU A 152 -2.36 -12.86 -11.43
CA GLU A 152 -2.29 -13.27 -10.02
C GLU A 152 -1.61 -12.22 -9.15
N ASP A 153 -0.54 -11.57 -9.65
CA ASP A 153 0.11 -10.46 -8.93
C ASP A 153 -0.86 -9.29 -8.74
N ALA A 154 -1.68 -8.96 -9.74
CA ALA A 154 -2.70 -7.92 -9.62
C ALA A 154 -3.79 -8.28 -8.60
N GLN A 155 -4.21 -9.56 -8.58
CA GLN A 155 -5.27 -10.05 -7.66
C GLN A 155 -4.88 -9.96 -6.20
N ARG A 156 -3.60 -10.15 -5.88
CA ARG A 156 -3.12 -10.17 -4.49
C ARG A 156 -2.71 -8.81 -3.95
N ARG A 157 -2.63 -7.76 -4.79
CA ARG A 157 -2.36 -6.39 -4.32
C ARG A 157 -3.45 -5.92 -3.36
N ASP A 158 -3.15 -4.86 -2.61
CA ASP A 158 -4.06 -4.34 -1.60
C ASP A 158 -5.25 -3.58 -2.23
N PHE A 159 -4.95 -2.50 -2.95
CA PHE A 159 -5.97 -1.60 -3.48
C PHE A 159 -5.92 -1.51 -5.00
N THR A 160 -7.09 -1.31 -5.62
CA THR A 160 -7.24 -1.19 -7.07
C THR A 160 -6.32 -0.14 -7.67
N ILE A 161 -6.20 1.00 -7.01
CA ILE A 161 -5.35 2.12 -7.43
C ILE A 161 -3.84 1.82 -7.41
N ASN A 162 -3.43 0.74 -6.75
CA ASN A 162 -2.04 0.26 -6.67
C ASN A 162 -1.78 -0.95 -7.58
N ALA A 163 -2.80 -1.44 -8.30
CA ALA A 163 -2.71 -2.59 -9.21
C ALA A 163 -2.69 -2.14 -10.68
N LEU A 164 -1.97 -1.08 -10.97
CA LEU A 164 -1.77 -0.51 -12.29
C LEU A 164 -0.34 -0.80 -12.75
N TYR A 165 -0.20 -1.29 -13.98
CA TYR A 165 1.08 -1.68 -14.58
C TYR A 165 1.32 -0.86 -15.84
N TYR A 166 2.41 -0.12 -15.88
CA TYR A 166 2.78 0.70 -17.03
C TYR A 166 3.94 0.06 -17.79
N ASP A 167 3.74 -0.14 -19.09
CA ASP A 167 4.77 -0.57 -20.02
C ASP A 167 5.41 0.65 -20.70
N PRO A 168 6.67 1.00 -20.40
CA PRO A 168 7.32 2.16 -20.99
C PRO A 168 7.73 1.96 -22.46
N VAL A 169 7.71 0.73 -22.99
CA VAL A 169 8.05 0.44 -24.38
C VAL A 169 6.84 0.65 -25.29
N SER A 170 5.69 0.12 -24.90
CA SER A 170 4.44 0.30 -25.66
C SER A 170 3.62 1.51 -25.20
N GLU A 171 4.04 2.21 -24.13
CA GLU A 171 3.35 3.31 -23.48
C GLU A 171 1.89 2.98 -23.15
N ARG A 172 1.65 1.79 -22.57
CA ARG A 172 0.32 1.29 -22.20
C ARG A 172 0.21 1.07 -20.69
N VAL A 173 -0.98 1.30 -20.17
CA VAL A 173 -1.35 0.91 -18.80
C VAL A 173 -2.22 -0.33 -18.86
N LEU A 174 -1.88 -1.34 -18.08
CA LEU A 174 -2.69 -2.54 -17.87
C LEU A 174 -3.40 -2.44 -16.53
N ASP A 175 -4.73 -2.49 -16.55
CA ASP A 175 -5.61 -2.37 -15.38
C ASP A 175 -6.49 -3.62 -15.23
N TYR A 176 -6.14 -4.49 -14.30
CA TYR A 176 -6.91 -5.70 -13.98
C TYR A 176 -8.06 -5.45 -12.99
N ALA A 177 -7.97 -4.37 -12.21
CA ALA A 177 -8.79 -4.15 -11.01
C ALA A 177 -9.70 -2.92 -11.07
N ASN A 178 -9.84 -2.27 -12.22
CA ASN A 178 -10.52 -0.97 -12.38
C ASN A 178 -9.89 0.17 -11.55
N GLY A 179 -8.59 0.15 -11.34
CA GLY A 179 -7.87 1.16 -10.58
C GLY A 179 -7.96 2.55 -11.19
N VAL A 180 -7.93 2.65 -12.53
CA VAL A 180 -8.10 3.94 -13.25
C VAL A 180 -9.47 4.54 -12.98
N HIS A 181 -10.53 3.73 -12.98
CA HIS A 181 -11.87 4.17 -12.63
C HIS A 181 -11.93 4.69 -11.19
N ASP A 182 -11.32 3.98 -10.24
CA ASP A 182 -11.32 4.36 -8.82
C ASP A 182 -10.47 5.62 -8.57
N ILE A 183 -9.36 5.82 -9.29
CA ILE A 183 -8.60 7.08 -9.28
C ILE A 183 -9.48 8.26 -9.72
N ARG A 184 -10.20 8.13 -10.84
CA ARG A 184 -11.10 9.18 -11.35
C ARG A 184 -12.24 9.50 -10.37
N ASN A 185 -12.71 8.50 -9.63
CA ASN A 185 -13.78 8.67 -8.64
C ASN A 185 -13.26 8.96 -7.22
N ARG A 186 -11.96 9.10 -7.04
CA ARG A 186 -11.30 9.38 -5.76
C ARG A 186 -11.67 8.35 -4.69
N LEU A 187 -11.56 7.06 -5.01
CA LEU A 187 -11.92 5.94 -4.14
C LEU A 187 -10.73 5.05 -3.81
N ILE A 188 -10.62 4.69 -2.55
CA ILE A 188 -9.76 3.60 -2.05
C ILE A 188 -10.62 2.34 -1.97
N ARG A 189 -10.40 1.41 -2.88
CA ARG A 189 -11.10 0.13 -2.94
C ARG A 189 -10.12 -1.01 -2.73
N LEU A 190 -10.43 -1.89 -1.78
CA LEU A 190 -9.67 -3.13 -1.54
C LEU A 190 -9.96 -4.15 -2.65
N ILE A 191 -8.94 -4.86 -3.10
CA ILE A 191 -9.07 -5.93 -4.08
C ILE A 191 -9.51 -7.21 -3.38
N GLY A 192 -10.49 -7.91 -3.94
CA GLY A 192 -11.08 -9.14 -3.37
C GLY A 192 -12.14 -8.86 -2.31
N ASP A 193 -12.44 -9.87 -1.48
CA ASP A 193 -13.39 -9.74 -0.37
C ASP A 193 -12.77 -8.99 0.81
N PRO A 194 -13.29 -7.81 1.19
CA PRO A 194 -12.66 -6.99 2.21
C PRO A 194 -12.59 -7.66 3.58
N GLN A 195 -13.59 -8.44 3.96
CA GLN A 195 -13.59 -9.10 5.25
C GLN A 195 -12.48 -10.14 5.35
N GLN A 196 -12.31 -10.94 4.29
CA GLN A 196 -11.24 -11.92 4.21
C GLN A 196 -9.86 -11.24 4.12
N ARG A 197 -9.71 -10.25 3.25
CA ARG A 197 -8.45 -9.56 3.01
C ARG A 197 -7.92 -8.82 4.25
N TYR A 198 -8.79 -8.26 5.07
CA TYR A 198 -8.40 -7.66 6.35
C TYR A 198 -8.04 -8.71 7.42
N LYS A 199 -8.68 -9.87 7.42
CA LYS A 199 -8.29 -10.99 8.29
C LYS A 199 -6.92 -11.56 7.93
N GLU A 200 -6.61 -11.66 6.63
CA GLU A 200 -5.28 -12.08 6.14
C GLU A 200 -4.17 -11.12 6.60
N ASP A 201 -4.44 -9.82 6.54
CA ASP A 201 -3.50 -8.77 6.94
C ASP A 201 -4.25 -7.54 7.47
N PRO A 202 -4.46 -7.46 8.80
CA PRO A 202 -5.15 -6.32 9.43
C PRO A 202 -4.50 -4.96 9.19
N VAL A 203 -3.19 -4.92 8.89
CA VAL A 203 -2.48 -3.68 8.54
C VAL A 203 -3.05 -3.02 7.28
N ARG A 204 -3.74 -3.75 6.42
CA ARG A 204 -4.44 -3.18 5.25
C ARG A 204 -5.50 -2.15 5.65
N MET A 205 -6.10 -2.25 6.86
CA MET A 205 -7.03 -1.24 7.38
C MET A 205 -6.31 0.10 7.60
N LEU A 206 -5.12 0.06 8.19
CA LEU A 206 -4.28 1.25 8.39
C LEU A 206 -3.80 1.83 7.05
N ARG A 207 -3.46 0.96 6.10
CA ARG A 207 -3.07 1.38 4.74
C ARG A 207 -4.23 2.04 4.00
N ALA A 208 -5.48 1.57 4.18
CA ALA A 208 -6.66 2.21 3.60
C ALA A 208 -6.81 3.65 4.10
N VAL A 209 -6.71 3.86 5.42
CA VAL A 209 -6.73 5.20 6.04
C VAL A 209 -5.59 6.06 5.51
N ARG A 210 -4.37 5.53 5.49
CA ARG A 210 -3.19 6.25 5.01
C ARG A 210 -3.32 6.73 3.56
N PHE A 211 -3.79 5.87 2.66
CA PHE A 211 -4.00 6.28 1.27
C PHE A 211 -5.18 7.24 1.13
N ALA A 212 -6.26 7.05 1.89
CA ALA A 212 -7.40 7.96 1.89
C ALA A 212 -6.97 9.37 2.32
N ALA A 213 -6.25 9.49 3.43
CA ALA A 213 -5.72 10.77 3.92
C ALA A 213 -4.71 11.40 2.95
N LYS A 214 -3.71 10.62 2.48
CA LYS A 214 -2.65 11.10 1.57
C LYS A 214 -3.22 11.63 0.24
N LEU A 215 -4.21 10.96 -0.32
CA LEU A 215 -4.74 11.28 -1.66
C LEU A 215 -6.01 12.13 -1.60
N ASP A 216 -6.53 12.42 -0.42
CA ASP A 216 -7.82 13.03 -0.19
C ASP A 216 -8.94 12.26 -0.92
N PHE A 217 -8.93 10.92 -0.75
CA PHE A 217 -9.88 9.97 -1.34
C PHE A 217 -10.81 9.40 -0.27
N GLY A 218 -12.04 9.05 -0.66
CA GLY A 218 -12.95 8.28 0.19
C GLY A 218 -12.59 6.79 0.17
N ILE A 219 -12.78 6.09 1.32
CA ILE A 219 -12.75 4.63 1.32
C ILE A 219 -14.08 4.13 0.79
N GLU A 220 -14.04 3.25 -0.22
CA GLU A 220 -15.24 2.68 -0.83
C GLU A 220 -16.06 1.91 0.23
N LYS A 221 -17.39 2.07 0.18
CA LYS A 221 -18.30 1.60 1.24
C LYS A 221 -18.14 0.12 1.60
N HIS A 222 -18.00 -0.75 0.61
CA HIS A 222 -17.83 -2.18 0.85
C HIS A 222 -16.48 -2.48 1.52
N SER A 223 -15.44 -1.76 1.13
CA SER A 223 -14.11 -1.83 1.75
C SER A 223 -14.09 -1.23 3.17
N ALA A 224 -14.89 -0.21 3.45
CA ALA A 224 -14.97 0.43 4.76
C ALA A 224 -15.80 -0.39 5.79
N THR A 225 -16.86 -1.07 5.33
CA THR A 225 -17.86 -1.72 6.20
C THR A 225 -17.24 -2.67 7.25
N PRO A 226 -16.30 -3.59 6.92
CA PRO A 226 -15.76 -4.52 7.91
C PRO A 226 -14.70 -3.93 8.84
N ILE A 227 -14.20 -2.71 8.59
CA ILE A 227 -13.05 -2.15 9.31
C ILE A 227 -13.32 -2.07 10.82
N ARG A 228 -14.44 -1.49 11.23
CA ARG A 228 -14.77 -1.34 12.67
C ARG A 228 -14.83 -2.68 13.39
N GLN A 229 -15.48 -3.67 12.77
CA GLN A 229 -15.61 -5.01 13.35
C GLN A 229 -14.24 -5.69 13.50
N LEU A 230 -13.32 -5.46 12.56
CA LEU A 230 -12.02 -6.13 12.50
C LEU A 230 -10.89 -5.30 13.15
N ALA A 231 -11.15 -4.05 13.57
CA ALA A 231 -10.18 -3.17 14.21
C ALA A 231 -9.44 -3.83 15.39
N PRO A 232 -10.09 -4.62 16.29
CA PRO A 232 -9.40 -5.28 17.40
C PRO A 232 -8.28 -6.23 16.98
N MET A 233 -8.29 -6.76 15.73
CA MET A 233 -7.24 -7.63 15.21
C MET A 233 -5.87 -6.93 15.08
N LEU A 234 -5.83 -5.60 15.12
CA LEU A 234 -4.57 -4.85 15.14
C LEU A 234 -3.74 -5.15 16.38
N ARG A 235 -4.36 -5.49 17.51
CA ARG A 235 -3.65 -5.85 18.76
C ARG A 235 -2.78 -7.09 18.64
N ASP A 236 -3.11 -7.96 17.67
CA ASP A 236 -2.35 -9.19 17.41
C ASP A 236 -1.18 -8.97 16.43
N ILE A 237 -0.99 -7.78 15.91
CA ILE A 237 0.12 -7.49 14.99
C ILE A 237 1.40 -7.21 15.80
N PRO A 238 2.55 -7.75 15.40
CA PRO A 238 3.81 -7.45 16.06
C PRO A 238 4.06 -5.94 16.17
N SER A 239 4.43 -5.48 17.37
CA SER A 239 4.60 -4.06 17.68
C SER A 239 5.58 -3.34 16.74
N ALA A 240 6.66 -3.99 16.35
CA ALA A 240 7.62 -3.43 15.39
C ALA A 240 6.96 -3.09 14.04
N ARG A 241 6.06 -3.97 13.54
CA ARG A 241 5.33 -3.73 12.28
C ARG A 241 4.30 -2.62 12.43
N LEU A 242 3.57 -2.59 13.56
CA LEU A 242 2.63 -1.49 13.85
C LEU A 242 3.36 -0.16 13.94
N PHE A 243 4.51 -0.12 14.62
CA PHE A 243 5.31 1.08 14.74
C PHE A 243 5.75 1.66 13.39
N GLU A 244 6.21 0.82 12.47
CA GLU A 244 6.54 1.25 11.11
C GLU A 244 5.33 1.86 10.37
N GLU A 245 4.14 1.28 10.50
CA GLU A 245 2.94 1.84 9.88
C GLU A 245 2.48 3.12 10.59
N VAL A 246 2.59 3.21 11.91
CA VAL A 246 2.29 4.44 12.68
C VAL A 246 3.19 5.60 12.22
N LEU A 247 4.48 5.35 12.00
CA LEU A 247 5.36 6.38 11.44
C LEU A 247 4.90 6.85 10.05
N LYS A 248 4.45 5.93 9.20
CA LYS A 248 3.91 6.28 7.87
C LYS A 248 2.58 7.01 7.93
N LEU A 249 1.74 6.72 8.93
CA LEU A 249 0.46 7.39 9.16
C LEU A 249 0.66 8.85 9.56
N PHE A 250 1.59 9.13 10.48
CA PHE A 250 1.72 10.43 11.11
C PHE A 250 2.91 11.28 10.65
N LEU A 251 3.87 10.71 9.91
CA LEU A 251 5.04 11.44 9.42
C LEU A 251 5.06 11.63 7.89
N SER A 252 3.88 11.58 7.24
CA SER A 252 3.76 11.77 5.80
C SER A 252 3.13 13.09 5.37
N GLY A 253 2.80 13.97 6.32
CA GLY A 253 2.23 15.30 6.06
C GLY A 253 0.70 15.33 5.97
N TYR A 254 0.03 14.30 6.50
CA TYR A 254 -1.43 14.14 6.51
C TYR A 254 -1.89 13.58 7.87
N ALA A 255 -1.20 13.91 8.95
CA ALA A 255 -1.38 13.30 10.26
C ALA A 255 -2.72 13.67 10.88
N GLU A 256 -3.16 14.93 10.74
CA GLU A 256 -4.44 15.39 11.29
C GLU A 256 -5.61 14.66 10.62
N SER A 257 -5.67 14.64 9.29
CA SER A 257 -6.73 13.90 8.56
C SER A 257 -6.67 12.40 8.80
N THR A 258 -5.48 11.83 9.00
CA THR A 258 -5.29 10.44 9.38
C THR A 258 -5.89 10.15 10.74
N PHE A 259 -5.65 11.00 11.73
CA PHE A 259 -6.20 10.86 13.09
C PHE A 259 -7.73 10.87 13.08
N GLU A 260 -8.36 11.82 12.39
CA GLU A 260 -9.80 11.88 12.26
C GLU A 260 -10.38 10.57 11.69
N MET A 261 -9.77 10.06 10.61
CA MET A 261 -10.20 8.80 10.01
C MET A 261 -9.99 7.59 10.92
N LEU A 262 -8.90 7.55 11.71
CA LEU A 262 -8.64 6.47 12.66
C LEU A 262 -9.67 6.46 13.78
N VAL A 263 -10.09 7.63 14.28
CA VAL A 263 -11.14 7.77 15.28
C VAL A 263 -12.50 7.35 14.70
N ASP A 264 -12.86 7.86 13.52
CA ASP A 264 -14.13 7.56 12.85
C ASP A 264 -14.31 6.06 12.54
N LEU A 265 -13.21 5.37 12.22
CA LEU A 265 -13.20 3.94 11.87
C LEU A 265 -12.88 3.03 13.06
N GLU A 266 -12.81 3.56 14.28
CA GLU A 266 -12.49 2.83 15.51
C GLU A 266 -11.12 2.11 15.49
N LEU A 267 -10.20 2.60 14.65
CA LEU A 267 -8.83 2.09 14.54
C LEU A 267 -7.86 2.74 15.53
N PHE A 268 -8.25 3.87 16.13
CA PHE A 268 -7.38 4.63 17.04
C PHE A 268 -7.15 3.91 18.36
N GLU A 269 -8.21 3.34 18.96
CA GLU A 269 -8.12 2.65 20.26
C GLU A 269 -7.17 1.45 20.25
N PRO A 270 -7.23 0.52 19.27
CA PRO A 270 -6.29 -0.60 19.23
C PRO A 270 -4.80 -0.19 19.10
N LEU A 271 -4.54 0.99 18.54
CA LEU A 271 -3.17 1.52 18.38
C LEU A 271 -2.70 2.32 19.59
N PHE A 272 -3.60 3.10 20.19
CA PHE A 272 -3.30 4.09 21.25
C PHE A 272 -4.31 4.03 22.40
N PRO A 273 -4.39 2.91 23.14
CA PRO A 273 -5.45 2.71 24.14
C PRO A 273 -5.46 3.75 25.25
N ALA A 274 -4.29 4.25 25.69
CA ALA A 274 -4.22 5.30 26.71
C ALA A 274 -4.75 6.64 26.20
N SER A 275 -4.41 7.02 24.97
CA SER A 275 -4.90 8.25 24.35
C SER A 275 -6.39 8.17 24.02
N ALA A 276 -6.89 7.00 23.59
CA ALA A 276 -8.31 6.74 23.36
C ALA A 276 -9.12 6.90 24.66
N LYS A 277 -8.62 6.35 25.77
CA LYS A 277 -9.24 6.55 27.09
C LYS A 277 -9.29 8.03 27.49
N SER A 278 -8.26 8.81 27.17
CA SER A 278 -8.26 10.26 27.42
C SER A 278 -9.29 10.99 26.55
N LEU A 279 -9.48 10.55 25.31
CA LEU A 279 -10.53 11.07 24.41
C LEU A 279 -11.93 10.79 24.97
N GLU A 280 -12.17 9.63 25.56
CA GLU A 280 -13.46 9.30 26.19
C GLU A 280 -13.73 10.18 27.44
N LEU A 281 -12.70 10.41 28.27
CA LEU A 281 -12.83 11.18 29.52
C LEU A 281 -12.96 12.68 29.27
N ASN A 282 -12.22 13.22 28.32
CA ASN A 282 -12.18 14.65 28.00
C ASN A 282 -12.19 14.88 26.49
N PRO A 283 -13.30 14.59 25.79
CA PRO A 283 -13.34 14.54 24.33
C PRO A 283 -12.82 15.81 23.65
N THR A 284 -13.38 16.95 24.00
CA THR A 284 -13.04 18.24 23.36
C THR A 284 -11.59 18.62 23.58
N TYR A 285 -11.11 18.57 24.81
CA TYR A 285 -9.75 18.97 25.15
C TYR A 285 -8.70 18.04 24.49
N THR A 286 -8.87 16.73 24.66
CA THR A 286 -7.91 15.75 24.15
C THR A 286 -7.90 15.74 22.61
N HIS A 287 -9.07 15.83 21.98
CA HIS A 287 -9.17 15.92 20.54
C HIS A 287 -8.43 17.15 19.99
N THR A 288 -8.71 18.34 20.55
CA THR A 288 -8.04 19.57 20.13
C THR A 288 -6.53 19.48 20.31
N LEU A 289 -6.06 18.98 21.47
CA LEU A 289 -4.63 18.83 21.74
C LEU A 289 -3.94 17.93 20.70
N ILE A 290 -4.54 16.77 20.39
CA ILE A 290 -3.97 15.83 19.42
C ILE A 290 -4.01 16.45 18.02
N SER A 291 -5.14 17.02 17.58
CA SER A 291 -5.28 17.65 16.26
C SER A 291 -4.28 18.78 16.04
N GLU A 292 -4.11 19.68 17.03
CA GLU A 292 -3.15 20.78 16.94
C GLU A 292 -1.70 20.28 16.87
N ALA A 293 -1.34 19.26 17.66
CA ALA A 293 -0.01 18.65 17.61
C ALA A 293 0.28 18.00 16.27
N LEU A 294 -0.70 17.29 15.70
CA LEU A 294 -0.58 16.63 14.39
C LEU A 294 -0.61 17.64 13.24
N GLY A 295 -1.45 18.67 13.31
CA GLY A 295 -1.46 19.79 12.35
C GLY A 295 -0.13 20.53 12.32
N ASN A 296 0.51 20.76 13.49
CA ASN A 296 1.87 21.32 13.55
C ASN A 296 2.91 20.37 12.91
N THR A 297 2.75 19.06 13.09
CA THR A 297 3.60 18.05 12.44
C THR A 297 3.48 18.15 10.91
N ASP A 298 2.26 18.20 10.38
CA ASP A 298 1.98 18.34 8.96
C ASP A 298 2.55 19.65 8.38
N LEU A 299 2.39 20.76 9.13
CA LEU A 299 2.99 22.05 8.75
C LEU A 299 4.53 21.98 8.67
N ARG A 300 5.18 21.32 9.63
CA ARG A 300 6.65 21.15 9.58
C ARG A 300 7.10 20.32 8.39
N ILE A 301 6.39 19.23 8.08
CA ILE A 301 6.69 18.37 6.94
C ILE A 301 6.51 19.14 5.63
N SER A 302 5.43 19.91 5.47
CA SER A 302 5.19 20.74 4.28
C SER A 302 6.28 21.78 4.04
N GLN A 303 6.94 22.24 5.12
CA GLN A 303 8.06 23.18 5.08
C GLN A 303 9.43 22.51 4.97
N ASN A 304 9.50 21.20 4.74
CA ASN A 304 10.73 20.40 4.76
C ASN A 304 11.54 20.54 6.07
N LYS A 305 10.88 20.84 7.18
CA LYS A 305 11.49 20.90 8.51
C LYS A 305 11.52 19.52 9.13
N PRO A 306 12.60 19.12 9.83
CA PRO A 306 12.67 17.83 10.47
C PRO A 306 11.60 17.72 11.55
N VAL A 307 10.84 16.65 11.50
CA VAL A 307 10.01 16.21 12.63
C VAL A 307 10.90 15.26 13.43
N ARG A 308 11.26 15.66 14.64
CA ARG A 308 11.97 14.78 15.56
C ARG A 308 10.90 13.98 16.30
N SER A 309 10.86 12.66 16.07
CA SER A 309 10.19 11.79 17.02
C SER A 309 11.00 11.83 18.31
N GLU A 310 10.53 12.54 19.33
CA GLU A 310 11.12 12.49 20.67
C GLU A 310 11.01 11.08 21.27
N GLU A 311 10.22 10.23 20.69
CA GLU A 311 10.07 8.78 20.94
C GLU A 311 11.38 7.99 20.92
N ARG A 312 12.44 8.48 20.28
CA ARG A 312 13.77 7.88 20.45
C ARG A 312 14.31 7.95 21.89
N ARG A 313 13.83 8.88 22.70
CA ARG A 313 14.17 8.96 24.12
C ARG A 313 13.21 8.14 24.99
N VAL A 314 11.90 8.26 24.77
CA VAL A 314 10.88 7.54 25.53
C VAL A 314 10.97 6.03 25.31
N GLY A 315 11.25 5.55 24.08
CA GLY A 315 11.44 4.13 23.79
C GLY A 315 12.67 3.52 24.47
N LYS A 316 13.72 4.29 24.81
CA LYS A 316 14.86 3.79 25.58
C LYS A 316 14.55 3.72 27.07
N GLU A 317 13.86 4.68 27.62
CA GLU A 317 13.49 4.73 29.04
C GLU A 317 12.43 3.68 29.41
N CYS A 318 11.52 3.31 28.49
CA CYS A 318 10.54 2.25 28.72
C CYS A 318 11.10 0.82 28.56
N MET A 319 12.28 0.65 27.99
CA MET A 319 12.94 -0.69 27.86
C MET A 319 13.96 -0.93 28.96
N GLU A 320 14.29 0.06 29.78
CA GLU A 320 15.22 -0.05 30.91
C GLU A 320 14.50 -0.10 32.27
N SER A 321 13.17 -0.06 32.32
CA SER A 321 12.32 -0.26 33.49
C SER A 321 11.48 -1.54 33.34
#